data_19e0536738126aa9c3ed25c3b7278c33
#
_entry.id   19e0536738126aa9c3ed25c3b7278c33
#
_cell.length_a   1.000
_cell.length_b   1.000
_cell.length_c   1.000
_cell.angle_alpha   90.00
_cell.angle_beta   90.00
_cell.angle_gamma   90.00
#
_symmetry.space_group_name_H-M   'P 1'
#
loop_
_entity.id
_entity.type
_entity.pdbx_description
1 polymer ?
#
loop_
_entity_poly.entity_id
_entity_poly.type
_entity_poly.pdbx_seq_one_letter_code
_entity_poly.pdbx_strand_id
1 'polypeptide(L)'
;MVVILFLFYFLFHPQILADEQADLATRIQEYSNKLDALANTKNTLSKEIFRIDTTYFQTELKIKQTELSIKTLTQEIGVLNQDIAKLDDSINQTTLYLLERIKQSYRLSKKMPPYAFIFSNTFNDYLNQHKYISIVQLNNRQNIEKDETMQQIKKNKKQELSDKQKQLTILGQNLTVQKTSLQSQKAAKNKLLAITNNDEIIYQKRLTEAQNQLSALKNFSSSAGGNSCLSTTPGVGNDGNFYSQRDPGWCSRRMGNSGDTIGAVGCYISSISMVYKKIGSNITPLIYAQDSSNFFSTTAYAVNPSPPSGYVYRKVVYSSSTVDNEFSAGRYVIAELKMGSGQHFVVLISGSKGNYKMHDPWYGPDLDFTTHYSTSQIQSLRLITK
;
A
#
# COMPACT_ATOMS: atom_id res chain seq x y z
N MET A 1 -30.19 -15.30 38.92
CA MET A 1 -28.93 -16.02 38.69
C MET A 1 -28.48 -16.07 37.23
N VAL A 2 -29.24 -15.57 36.26
CA VAL A 2 -28.89 -15.58 34.81
C VAL A 2 -28.14 -14.30 34.37
N VAL A 3 -28.26 -13.18 35.08
CA VAL A 3 -27.63 -11.86 34.70
C VAL A 3 -26.12 -11.82 35.03
N ILE A 4 -25.65 -12.60 36.01
CA ILE A 4 -24.23 -12.60 36.42
C ILE A 4 -23.36 -13.41 35.43
N LEU A 5 -23.90 -14.41 34.74
CA LEU A 5 -23.15 -15.22 33.76
C LEU A 5 -22.89 -14.45 32.45
N PHE A 6 -23.76 -13.49 32.05
CA PHE A 6 -23.58 -12.68 30.86
C PHE A 6 -22.51 -11.59 31.02
N LEU A 7 -22.34 -11.06 32.26
CA LEU A 7 -21.29 -10.07 32.56
C LEU A 7 -19.88 -10.68 32.58
N PHE A 8 -19.74 -11.97 32.95
CA PHE A 8 -18.48 -12.69 32.93
C PHE A 8 -18.01 -13.04 31.51
N TYR A 9 -18.92 -13.28 30.56
CA TYR A 9 -18.58 -13.59 29.18
C TYR A 9 -18.04 -12.36 28.41
N PHE A 10 -18.50 -11.15 28.79
CA PHE A 10 -18.06 -9.90 28.15
C PHE A 10 -16.68 -9.40 28.63
N LEU A 11 -16.26 -9.77 29.85
CA LEU A 11 -14.96 -9.37 30.43
C LEU A 11 -13.79 -10.26 29.98
N PHE A 12 -14.04 -11.49 29.54
CA PHE A 12 -13.00 -12.45 29.13
C PHE A 12 -12.56 -12.33 27.66
N HIS A 13 -13.40 -11.81 26.76
CA HIS A 13 -13.08 -11.73 25.33
C HIS A 13 -11.98 -10.72 24.97
N PRO A 14 -11.90 -9.49 25.51
CA PRO A 14 -10.84 -8.57 25.17
C PRO A 14 -9.46 -9.01 25.66
N GLN A 15 -9.40 -9.74 26.76
CA GLN A 15 -8.14 -10.21 27.34
C GLN A 15 -7.51 -11.32 26.50
N ILE A 16 -8.30 -12.28 25.99
CA ILE A 16 -7.82 -13.36 25.09
C ILE A 16 -7.27 -12.79 23.78
N LEU A 17 -7.93 -11.78 23.20
CA LEU A 17 -7.48 -11.14 21.97
C LEU A 17 -6.20 -10.31 22.17
N ALA A 18 -6.03 -9.70 23.34
CA ALA A 18 -4.81 -8.97 23.70
C ALA A 18 -3.61 -9.91 23.89
N ASP A 19 -3.82 -11.06 24.52
CA ASP A 19 -2.80 -12.08 24.70
C ASP A 19 -2.36 -12.70 23.36
N GLU A 20 -3.30 -12.96 22.45
CA GLU A 20 -3.00 -13.47 21.11
C GLU A 20 -2.22 -12.44 20.28
N GLN A 21 -2.54 -11.15 20.37
CA GLN A 21 -1.78 -10.08 19.71
C GLN A 21 -0.35 -9.97 20.27
N ALA A 22 -0.18 -10.11 21.58
CA ALA A 22 1.13 -10.07 22.23
C ALA A 22 2.01 -11.27 21.82
N ASP A 23 1.45 -12.47 21.73
CA ASP A 23 2.15 -13.67 21.24
C ASP A 23 2.60 -13.48 19.79
N LEU A 24 1.70 -13.01 18.92
CA LEU A 24 2.03 -12.74 17.51
C LEU A 24 3.15 -11.70 17.38
N ALA A 25 3.12 -10.61 18.16
CA ALA A 25 4.16 -9.59 18.17
C ALA A 25 5.51 -10.16 18.58
N THR A 26 5.54 -10.99 19.63
CA THR A 26 6.75 -11.66 20.13
C THR A 26 7.35 -12.57 19.03
N ARG A 27 6.54 -13.40 18.40
CA ARG A 27 6.97 -14.30 17.33
C ARG A 27 7.45 -13.55 16.08
N ILE A 28 6.80 -12.44 15.72
CA ILE A 28 7.27 -11.57 14.62
C ILE A 28 8.66 -11.02 14.94
N GLN A 29 8.90 -10.60 16.19
CA GLN A 29 10.21 -10.10 16.61
C GLN A 29 11.30 -11.20 16.60
N GLU A 30 10.97 -12.42 17.01
CA GLU A 30 11.89 -13.57 16.92
C GLU A 30 12.32 -13.84 15.46
N TYR A 31 11.39 -13.81 14.52
CA TYR A 31 11.74 -13.96 13.10
C TYR A 31 12.55 -12.77 12.57
N SER A 32 12.32 -11.55 13.06
CA SER A 32 13.17 -10.39 12.75
C SER A 32 14.60 -10.61 13.20
N ASN A 33 14.79 -11.04 14.44
CA ASN A 33 16.11 -11.33 15.01
C ASN A 33 16.85 -12.45 14.23
N LYS A 34 16.12 -13.48 13.77
CA LYS A 34 16.69 -14.53 12.90
C LYS A 34 17.16 -13.97 11.56
N LEU A 35 16.42 -13.05 10.96
CA LEU A 35 16.81 -12.39 9.70
C LEU A 35 18.06 -11.52 9.90
N ASP A 36 18.15 -10.78 10.99
CA ASP A 36 19.30 -9.93 11.32
C ASP A 36 20.57 -10.78 11.56
N ALA A 37 20.45 -11.92 12.24
CA ALA A 37 21.56 -12.86 12.45
C ALA A 37 22.10 -13.46 11.13
N LEU A 38 21.25 -13.59 10.10
CA LEU A 38 21.68 -14.08 8.79
C LEU A 38 22.44 -13.04 7.97
N ALA A 39 22.29 -11.75 8.26
CA ALA A 39 22.84 -10.68 7.42
C ALA A 39 24.36 -10.78 7.21
N ASN A 40 25.10 -11.19 8.25
CA ASN A 40 26.56 -11.21 8.29
C ASN A 40 27.20 -12.56 7.93
N THR A 41 26.42 -13.58 7.52
CA THR A 41 26.95 -14.88 7.17
C THR A 41 27.16 -15.00 5.65
N LYS A 42 28.03 -15.99 5.22
CA LYS A 42 28.29 -16.26 3.79
C LYS A 42 26.97 -16.51 3.05
N ASN A 43 26.83 -15.95 1.85
CA ASN A 43 25.62 -16.09 1.05
C ASN A 43 25.63 -17.43 0.29
N THR A 44 24.96 -18.43 0.85
CA THR A 44 24.76 -19.76 0.27
C THR A 44 23.32 -19.95 -0.15
N LEU A 45 23.05 -20.92 -1.01
CA LEU A 45 21.70 -21.30 -1.43
C LEU A 45 20.84 -21.70 -0.22
N SER A 46 21.39 -22.52 0.66
CA SER A 46 20.69 -22.94 1.90
C SER A 46 20.33 -21.74 2.79
N LYS A 47 21.25 -20.80 2.98
CA LYS A 47 20.98 -19.56 3.71
C LYS A 47 19.85 -18.76 3.04
N GLU A 48 19.91 -18.61 1.72
CA GLU A 48 18.91 -17.83 1.00
C GLU A 48 17.51 -18.47 1.07
N ILE A 49 17.42 -19.79 0.94
CA ILE A 49 16.17 -20.52 1.14
C ILE A 49 15.66 -20.31 2.56
N PHE A 50 16.53 -20.44 3.58
CA PHE A 50 16.16 -20.23 4.98
C PHE A 50 15.68 -18.79 5.23
N ARG A 51 16.34 -17.79 4.60
CA ARG A 51 15.92 -16.40 4.68
C ARG A 51 14.51 -16.18 4.08
N ILE A 52 14.26 -16.74 2.90
CA ILE A 52 12.94 -16.63 2.25
C ILE A 52 11.87 -17.29 3.13
N ASP A 53 12.12 -18.48 3.65
CA ASP A 53 11.17 -19.19 4.54
C ASP A 53 10.92 -18.40 5.83
N THR A 54 11.97 -17.85 6.42
CA THR A 54 11.85 -17.00 7.63
C THR A 54 10.99 -15.77 7.35
N THR A 55 11.22 -15.08 6.23
CA THR A 55 10.42 -13.93 5.81
C THR A 55 8.98 -14.31 5.49
N TYR A 56 8.77 -15.48 4.87
CA TYR A 56 7.44 -16.02 4.60
C TYR A 56 6.65 -16.22 5.91
N PHE A 57 7.22 -16.93 6.88
CA PHE A 57 6.57 -17.16 8.18
C PHE A 57 6.32 -15.85 8.94
N GLN A 58 7.27 -14.91 8.92
CA GLN A 58 7.07 -13.59 9.52
C GLN A 58 5.89 -12.86 8.87
N THR A 59 5.80 -12.90 7.53
CA THR A 59 4.70 -12.25 6.79
C THR A 59 3.36 -12.92 7.10
N GLU A 60 3.33 -14.23 7.22
CA GLU A 60 2.13 -14.99 7.61
C GLU A 60 1.63 -14.59 9.01
N LEU A 61 2.54 -14.43 9.97
CA LEU A 61 2.20 -13.93 11.31
C LEU A 61 1.68 -12.50 11.29
N LYS A 62 2.28 -11.62 10.49
CA LYS A 62 1.80 -10.23 10.29
C LYS A 62 0.39 -10.18 9.69
N ILE A 63 0.08 -11.09 8.75
CA ILE A 63 -1.27 -11.24 8.20
C ILE A 63 -2.26 -11.59 9.32
N LYS A 64 -1.95 -12.61 10.13
CA LYS A 64 -2.81 -13.00 11.26
C LYS A 64 -3.03 -11.86 12.26
N GLN A 65 -1.96 -11.13 12.60
CA GLN A 65 -2.04 -9.96 13.48
C GLN A 65 -2.96 -8.86 12.89
N THR A 66 -2.83 -8.60 11.59
CA THR A 66 -3.67 -7.60 10.90
C THR A 66 -5.13 -8.05 10.83
N GLU A 67 -5.40 -9.33 10.55
CA GLU A 67 -6.75 -9.90 10.53
C GLU A 67 -7.41 -9.84 11.93
N LEU A 68 -6.64 -10.11 12.98
CA LEU A 68 -7.11 -9.98 14.35
C LEU A 68 -7.45 -8.52 14.69
N SER A 69 -6.60 -7.57 14.32
CA SER A 69 -6.84 -6.14 14.50
C SER A 69 -8.10 -5.66 13.76
N ILE A 70 -8.31 -6.14 12.53
CA ILE A 70 -9.53 -5.87 11.75
C ILE A 70 -10.76 -6.41 12.47
N LYS A 71 -10.71 -7.63 13.00
CA LYS A 71 -11.80 -8.24 13.75
C LYS A 71 -12.17 -7.43 14.99
N THR A 72 -11.18 -7.06 15.81
CA THR A 72 -11.36 -6.23 17.00
C THR A 72 -11.99 -4.89 16.66
N LEU A 73 -11.42 -4.19 15.69
CA LEU A 73 -11.90 -2.87 15.27
C LEU A 73 -13.33 -2.93 14.69
N THR A 74 -13.68 -3.99 13.98
CA THR A 74 -15.04 -4.22 13.47
C THR A 74 -16.04 -4.42 14.60
N GLN A 75 -15.67 -5.13 15.66
CA GLN A 75 -16.49 -5.29 16.86
C GLN A 75 -16.69 -3.96 17.58
N GLU A 76 -15.64 -3.17 17.77
CA GLU A 76 -15.72 -1.84 18.40
C GLU A 76 -16.62 -0.90 17.61
N ILE A 77 -16.51 -0.90 16.27
CA ILE A 77 -17.42 -0.14 15.37
C ILE A 77 -18.87 -0.59 15.56
N GLY A 78 -19.11 -1.89 15.70
CA GLY A 78 -20.43 -2.45 15.97
C GLY A 78 -21.04 -1.93 17.27
N VAL A 79 -20.28 -1.95 18.38
CA VAL A 79 -20.70 -1.42 19.68
C VAL A 79 -20.97 0.09 19.59
N LEU A 80 -20.08 0.84 18.95
CA LEU A 80 -20.20 2.28 18.81
C LEU A 80 -21.46 2.71 18.02
N ASN A 81 -21.79 1.96 16.95
CA ASN A 81 -23.03 2.17 16.20
C ASN A 81 -24.27 1.92 17.07
N GLN A 82 -24.29 0.88 17.90
CA GLN A 82 -25.39 0.60 18.84
C GLN A 82 -25.54 1.72 19.86
N ASP A 83 -24.43 2.22 20.41
CA ASP A 83 -24.45 3.31 21.37
C ASP A 83 -24.98 4.61 20.75
N ILE A 84 -24.56 4.92 19.53
CA ILE A 84 -25.08 6.09 18.78
C ILE A 84 -26.58 5.96 18.58
N ALA A 85 -27.07 4.77 18.19
CA ALA A 85 -28.50 4.52 17.98
C ALA A 85 -29.31 4.70 19.28
N LYS A 86 -28.79 4.20 20.43
CA LYS A 86 -29.43 4.41 21.73
C LYS A 86 -29.47 5.88 22.15
N LEU A 87 -28.40 6.63 21.87
CA LEU A 87 -28.36 8.07 22.12
C LEU A 87 -29.36 8.81 21.23
N ASP A 88 -29.48 8.44 19.96
CA ASP A 88 -30.47 9.02 19.03
C ASP A 88 -31.90 8.81 19.53
N ASP A 89 -32.23 7.61 19.96
CA ASP A 89 -33.55 7.33 20.54
C ASP A 89 -33.82 8.14 21.81
N SER A 90 -32.86 8.18 22.74
CA SER A 90 -32.98 8.97 23.98
C SER A 90 -33.12 10.46 23.72
N ILE A 91 -32.37 11.03 22.79
CA ILE A 91 -32.47 12.44 22.39
C ILE A 91 -33.85 12.72 21.80
N ASN A 92 -34.34 11.86 20.88
CA ASN A 92 -35.65 12.01 20.26
C ASN A 92 -36.77 11.99 21.30
N GLN A 93 -36.75 11.05 22.23
CA GLN A 93 -37.73 10.96 23.32
C GLN A 93 -37.70 12.19 24.22
N THR A 94 -36.50 12.63 24.62
CA THR A 94 -36.33 13.84 25.47
C THR A 94 -36.82 15.08 24.72
N THR A 95 -36.51 15.23 23.45
CA THR A 95 -36.94 16.37 22.61
C THR A 95 -38.45 16.41 22.50
N LEU A 96 -39.13 15.30 22.23
CA LEU A 96 -40.61 15.23 22.16
C LEU A 96 -41.22 15.58 23.52
N TYR A 97 -40.70 15.07 24.61
CA TYR A 97 -41.15 15.37 25.95
C TYR A 97 -41.00 16.87 26.27
N LEU A 98 -39.85 17.45 25.96
CA LEU A 98 -39.57 18.88 26.17
C LEU A 98 -40.52 19.76 25.34
N LEU A 99 -40.75 19.42 24.10
CA LEU A 99 -41.66 20.18 23.21
C LEU A 99 -43.08 20.26 23.82
N GLU A 100 -43.57 19.13 24.33
CA GLU A 100 -44.91 19.11 24.93
C GLU A 100 -44.95 19.91 26.27
N ARG A 101 -43.88 19.78 27.07
CA ARG A 101 -43.74 20.55 28.35
C ARG A 101 -43.63 22.04 28.09
N ILE A 102 -42.92 22.48 27.09
CA ILE A 102 -42.79 23.89 26.71
C ILE A 102 -44.14 24.45 26.28
N LYS A 103 -44.88 23.69 25.45
CA LYS A 103 -46.26 24.08 25.04
C LYS A 103 -47.18 24.26 26.25
N GLN A 104 -47.13 23.34 27.22
CA GLN A 104 -47.93 23.41 28.45
C GLN A 104 -47.51 24.61 29.31
N SER A 105 -46.21 24.81 29.52
CA SER A 105 -45.65 25.95 30.24
C SER A 105 -46.08 27.28 29.62
N TYR A 106 -46.00 27.39 28.29
CA TYR A 106 -46.43 28.60 27.58
C TYR A 106 -47.94 28.88 27.74
N ARG A 107 -48.79 27.85 27.68
CA ARG A 107 -50.23 27.99 27.91
C ARG A 107 -50.53 28.45 29.36
N LEU A 108 -49.81 27.89 30.33
CA LEU A 108 -49.98 28.29 31.74
C LEU A 108 -49.47 29.70 31.99
N SER A 109 -48.33 30.08 31.45
CA SER A 109 -47.78 31.43 31.55
C SER A 109 -48.70 32.48 30.93
N LYS A 110 -49.34 32.19 29.83
CA LYS A 110 -50.35 33.10 29.21
C LYS A 110 -51.63 33.27 30.02
N LYS A 111 -52.02 32.28 30.84
CA LYS A 111 -53.15 32.32 31.71
C LYS A 111 -52.87 33.04 33.03
N MET A 112 -51.59 33.31 33.34
CA MET A 112 -51.19 34.00 34.55
C MET A 112 -50.29 35.21 34.26
N PRO A 113 -50.84 36.29 33.73
CA PRO A 113 -50.09 37.55 33.64
C PRO A 113 -49.75 38.09 35.06
N PRO A 114 -48.71 38.96 35.19
CA PRO A 114 -48.28 39.50 36.50
C PRO A 114 -49.38 40.10 37.37
N TYR A 115 -50.51 40.58 36.74
CA TYR A 115 -51.67 41.12 37.44
C TYR A 115 -52.73 40.06 37.80
N ALA A 116 -52.51 38.80 37.52
CA ALA A 116 -53.44 37.70 37.77
C ALA A 116 -53.68 37.48 39.29
N PHE A 117 -52.79 38.00 40.18
CA PHE A 117 -52.98 37.94 41.61
C PHE A 117 -54.26 38.71 42.07
N ILE A 118 -54.72 39.72 41.30
CA ILE A 118 -55.91 40.52 41.61
C ILE A 118 -57.21 39.69 41.36
N PHE A 119 -57.12 38.67 40.50
CA PHE A 119 -58.28 37.83 40.08
C PHE A 119 -58.23 36.39 40.63
N SER A 120 -57.20 36.06 41.50
CA SER A 120 -57.14 34.75 42.15
C SER A 120 -58.05 34.68 43.36
N ASN A 121 -58.65 33.51 43.62
CA ASN A 121 -59.58 33.30 44.73
C ASN A 121 -58.90 33.53 46.07
N THR A 122 -57.62 33.26 46.27
CA THR A 122 -56.78 33.56 47.37
C THR A 122 -55.36 33.94 46.95
N PHE A 123 -54.65 34.75 47.70
CA PHE A 123 -53.22 35.06 47.49
C PHE A 123 -52.38 33.80 47.55
N ASN A 124 -52.76 32.81 48.32
CA ASN A 124 -52.07 31.56 48.50
C ASN A 124 -52.16 30.70 47.23
N ASP A 125 -53.26 30.72 46.51
CA ASP A 125 -53.39 30.02 45.25
C ASP A 125 -52.48 30.61 44.16
N TYR A 126 -52.38 31.93 44.11
CA TYR A 126 -51.45 32.62 43.22
C TYR A 126 -49.98 32.21 43.50
N LEU A 127 -49.53 32.21 44.76
CA LEU A 127 -48.19 31.83 45.18
C LEU A 127 -47.90 30.37 44.82
N ASN A 128 -48.85 29.48 45.05
CA ASN A 128 -48.70 28.07 44.74
C ASN A 128 -48.58 27.83 43.22
N GLN A 129 -49.36 28.52 42.42
CA GLN A 129 -49.27 28.43 40.94
C GLN A 129 -47.95 29.02 40.41
N HIS A 130 -47.51 30.17 40.97
CA HIS A 130 -46.24 30.78 40.60
C HIS A 130 -45.07 29.88 40.96
N LYS A 131 -45.06 29.25 42.14
CA LYS A 131 -44.09 28.25 42.56
C LYS A 131 -44.08 27.04 41.63
N TYR A 132 -45.27 26.54 41.24
CA TYR A 132 -45.37 25.44 40.30
C TYR A 132 -44.77 25.78 38.93
N ILE A 133 -45.07 26.95 38.35
CA ILE A 133 -44.48 27.40 37.09
C ILE A 133 -42.96 27.52 37.20
N SER A 134 -42.41 28.06 38.28
CA SER A 134 -40.97 28.18 38.51
C SER A 134 -40.28 26.81 38.55
N ILE A 135 -40.88 25.83 39.24
CA ILE A 135 -40.36 24.44 39.29
C ILE A 135 -40.39 23.80 37.89
N VAL A 136 -41.46 24.00 37.14
CA VAL A 136 -41.58 23.48 35.76
C VAL A 136 -40.51 24.09 34.83
N GLN A 137 -40.26 25.39 34.95
CA GLN A 137 -39.23 26.08 34.18
C GLN A 137 -37.82 25.59 34.55
N LEU A 138 -37.54 25.40 35.85
CA LEU A 138 -36.26 24.84 36.30
C LEU A 138 -36.05 23.41 35.72
N ASN A 139 -37.05 22.55 35.84
CA ASN A 139 -36.97 21.17 35.27
C ASN A 139 -36.80 21.18 33.76
N ASN A 140 -37.50 22.09 33.05
CA ASN A 140 -37.32 22.20 31.58
C ASN A 140 -35.88 22.60 31.23
N ARG A 141 -35.30 23.56 31.98
CA ARG A 141 -33.90 23.98 31.79
C ARG A 141 -32.93 22.82 32.01
N GLN A 142 -33.11 22.06 33.09
CA GLN A 142 -32.25 20.88 33.37
C GLN A 142 -32.36 19.81 32.27
N ASN A 143 -33.55 19.60 31.72
CA ASN A 143 -33.74 18.67 30.62
C ASN A 143 -33.10 19.17 29.31
N ILE A 144 -33.11 20.48 29.03
CA ILE A 144 -32.42 21.09 27.91
C ILE A 144 -30.89 20.88 28.05
N GLU A 145 -30.32 21.19 29.21
CA GLU A 145 -28.91 20.98 29.49
C GLU A 145 -28.49 19.50 29.35
N LYS A 146 -29.35 18.56 29.74
CA LYS A 146 -29.16 17.14 29.57
C LYS A 146 -29.20 16.74 28.08
N ASP A 147 -30.13 17.28 27.30
CA ASP A 147 -30.25 17.03 25.86
C ASP A 147 -29.01 17.54 25.09
N GLU A 148 -28.57 18.77 25.41
CA GLU A 148 -27.34 19.34 24.84
C GLU A 148 -26.10 18.48 25.15
N THR A 149 -26.02 17.97 26.38
CA THR A 149 -24.93 17.04 26.77
C THR A 149 -24.97 15.76 25.96
N MET A 150 -26.15 15.14 25.79
CA MET A 150 -26.32 13.93 24.99
C MET A 150 -25.99 14.18 23.52
N GLN A 151 -26.36 15.33 22.94
CA GLN A 151 -26.01 15.69 21.58
C GLN A 151 -24.48 15.85 21.41
N GLN A 152 -23.79 16.45 22.38
CA GLN A 152 -22.32 16.55 22.35
C GLN A 152 -21.64 15.18 22.45
N ILE A 153 -22.12 14.29 23.33
CA ILE A 153 -21.62 12.89 23.41
C ILE A 153 -21.82 12.17 22.09
N LYS A 154 -23.01 12.30 21.47
CA LYS A 154 -23.29 11.71 20.16
C LYS A 154 -22.36 12.23 19.08
N LYS A 155 -22.09 13.54 19.04
CA LYS A 155 -21.13 14.15 18.11
C LYS A 155 -19.73 13.57 18.27
N ASN A 156 -19.26 13.43 19.49
CA ASN A 156 -17.95 12.85 19.80
C ASN A 156 -17.88 11.38 19.36
N LYS A 157 -18.93 10.58 19.64
CA LYS A 157 -19.00 9.18 19.21
C LYS A 157 -19.06 9.04 17.68
N LYS A 158 -19.72 9.95 16.97
CA LYS A 158 -19.71 9.96 15.50
C LYS A 158 -18.33 10.28 14.93
N GLN A 159 -17.58 11.17 15.55
CA GLN A 159 -16.19 11.45 15.17
C GLN A 159 -15.30 10.21 15.39
N GLU A 160 -15.41 9.57 16.56
CA GLU A 160 -14.69 8.34 16.87
C GLU A 160 -15.03 7.23 15.87
N LEU A 161 -16.30 7.06 15.51
CA LEU A 161 -16.74 6.11 14.49
C LEU A 161 -16.06 6.36 13.13
N SER A 162 -16.03 7.64 12.70
CA SER A 162 -15.35 8.03 11.45
C SER A 162 -13.87 7.68 11.45
N ASP A 163 -13.19 7.93 12.58
CA ASP A 163 -11.75 7.65 12.69
C ASP A 163 -11.46 6.14 12.72
N LYS A 164 -12.29 5.35 13.41
CA LYS A 164 -12.20 3.88 13.38
C LYS A 164 -12.46 3.31 11.98
N GLN A 165 -13.41 3.86 11.23
CA GLN A 165 -13.67 3.46 9.84
C GLN A 165 -12.49 3.75 8.91
N LYS A 166 -11.81 4.89 9.08
CA LYS A 166 -10.57 5.20 8.35
C LYS A 166 -9.45 4.19 8.70
N GLN A 167 -9.28 3.88 9.96
CA GLN A 167 -8.30 2.87 10.41
C GLN A 167 -8.60 1.50 9.81
N LEU A 168 -9.86 1.09 9.77
CA LEU A 168 -10.28 -0.18 9.15
C LEU A 168 -9.92 -0.23 7.66
N THR A 169 -10.11 0.87 6.93
CA THR A 169 -9.73 0.98 5.51
C THR A 169 -8.22 0.81 5.32
N ILE A 170 -7.40 1.48 6.15
CA ILE A 170 -5.94 1.37 6.11
C ILE A 170 -5.48 -0.07 6.40
N LEU A 171 -6.06 -0.71 7.42
CA LEU A 171 -5.74 -2.10 7.75
C LEU A 171 -6.11 -3.06 6.61
N GLY A 172 -7.23 -2.84 5.93
CA GLY A 172 -7.64 -3.62 4.75
C GLY A 172 -6.65 -3.49 3.58
N GLN A 173 -6.16 -2.28 3.32
CA GLN A 173 -5.12 -2.03 2.32
C GLN A 173 -3.81 -2.74 2.70
N ASN A 174 -3.37 -2.63 3.95
CA ASN A 174 -2.18 -3.29 4.46
C ASN A 174 -2.27 -4.81 4.34
N LEU A 175 -3.42 -5.38 4.66
CA LEU A 175 -3.68 -6.82 4.52
C LEU A 175 -3.52 -7.29 3.06
N THR A 176 -4.03 -6.51 2.11
CA THR A 176 -3.88 -6.81 0.67
C THR A 176 -2.41 -6.80 0.25
N VAL A 177 -1.65 -5.78 0.67
CA VAL A 177 -0.20 -5.68 0.40
C VAL A 177 0.56 -6.87 1.01
N GLN A 178 0.25 -7.24 2.26
CA GLN A 178 0.88 -8.38 2.93
C GLN A 178 0.59 -9.71 2.21
N LYS A 179 -0.64 -9.95 1.77
CA LYS A 179 -1.03 -11.16 1.03
C LYS A 179 -0.32 -11.24 -0.32
N THR A 180 -0.21 -10.11 -1.04
CA THR A 180 0.56 -10.04 -2.31
C THR A 180 2.04 -10.33 -2.05
N SER A 181 2.63 -9.75 -1.01
CA SER A 181 4.03 -10.02 -0.62
C SER A 181 4.26 -11.50 -0.30
N LEU A 182 3.34 -12.15 0.40
CA LEU A 182 3.43 -13.57 0.71
C LEU A 182 3.45 -14.45 -0.55
N GLN A 183 2.59 -14.13 -1.53
CA GLN A 183 2.57 -14.82 -2.83
C GLN A 183 3.88 -14.62 -3.60
N SER A 184 4.41 -13.39 -3.63
CA SER A 184 5.68 -13.06 -4.25
C SER A 184 6.85 -13.81 -3.62
N GLN A 185 6.91 -13.92 -2.29
CA GLN A 185 7.95 -14.67 -1.57
C GLN A 185 7.92 -16.16 -1.94
N LYS A 186 6.72 -16.77 -2.01
CA LYS A 186 6.56 -18.15 -2.44
C LYS A 186 7.01 -18.36 -3.89
N ALA A 187 6.65 -17.45 -4.78
CA ALA A 187 7.07 -17.49 -6.18
C ALA A 187 8.59 -17.30 -6.30
N ALA A 188 9.20 -16.40 -5.53
CA ALA A 188 10.65 -16.18 -5.50
C ALA A 188 11.41 -17.43 -5.07
N LYS A 189 10.95 -18.14 -4.02
CA LYS A 189 11.55 -19.41 -3.58
C LYS A 189 11.49 -20.46 -4.68
N ASN A 190 10.31 -20.68 -5.27
CA ASN A 190 10.13 -21.67 -6.32
C ASN A 190 11.01 -21.36 -7.55
N LYS A 191 11.09 -20.09 -7.94
CA LYS A 191 11.93 -19.65 -9.06
C LYS A 191 13.42 -19.82 -8.75
N LEU A 192 13.86 -19.50 -7.52
CA LEU A 192 15.24 -19.72 -7.09
C LEU A 192 15.62 -21.20 -7.18
N LEU A 193 14.79 -22.09 -6.65
CA LEU A 193 15.01 -23.53 -6.72
C LEU A 193 15.05 -24.04 -8.18
N ALA A 194 14.14 -23.57 -9.03
CA ALA A 194 14.09 -23.96 -10.44
C ALA A 194 15.33 -23.52 -11.22
N ILE A 195 15.81 -22.28 -11.07
CA ILE A 195 16.98 -21.77 -11.81
C ILE A 195 18.33 -22.26 -11.28
N THR A 196 18.37 -22.80 -10.06
CA THR A 196 19.56 -23.35 -9.44
C THR A 196 19.54 -24.89 -9.46
N ASN A 197 18.45 -25.52 -9.83
CA ASN A 197 18.22 -26.96 -9.64
C ASN A 197 18.54 -27.43 -8.21
N ASN A 198 18.34 -26.56 -7.22
CA ASN A 198 18.72 -26.79 -5.82
C ASN A 198 20.20 -27.12 -5.62
N ASP A 199 21.08 -26.61 -6.49
CA ASP A 199 22.52 -26.87 -6.51
C ASP A 199 23.28 -25.60 -6.10
N GLU A 200 24.18 -25.74 -5.12
CA GLU A 200 24.98 -24.64 -4.60
C GLU A 200 25.98 -24.10 -5.63
N ILE A 201 26.57 -24.94 -6.47
CA ILE A 201 27.54 -24.51 -7.49
C ILE A 201 26.84 -23.63 -8.52
N ILE A 202 25.66 -24.06 -8.98
CA ILE A 202 24.85 -23.29 -9.92
C ILE A 202 24.42 -21.96 -9.26
N TYR A 203 24.02 -21.99 -7.99
CA TYR A 203 23.67 -20.77 -7.24
C TYR A 203 24.84 -19.78 -7.19
N GLN A 204 26.05 -20.23 -6.80
CA GLN A 204 27.24 -19.35 -6.69
C GLN A 204 27.66 -18.78 -8.04
N LYS A 205 27.57 -19.58 -9.11
CA LYS A 205 27.82 -19.11 -10.49
C LYS A 205 26.83 -17.99 -10.87
N ARG A 206 25.54 -18.19 -10.63
CA ARG A 206 24.48 -17.20 -10.90
C ARG A 206 24.65 -15.95 -10.06
N LEU A 207 25.02 -16.10 -8.80
CA LEU A 207 25.28 -14.97 -7.89
C LEU A 207 26.44 -14.11 -8.40
N THR A 208 27.54 -14.72 -8.85
CA THR A 208 28.67 -14.02 -9.44
C THR A 208 28.27 -13.29 -10.74
N GLU A 209 27.54 -13.95 -11.63
CA GLU A 209 26.99 -13.32 -12.84
C GLU A 209 26.13 -12.09 -12.50
N ALA A 210 25.22 -12.21 -11.52
CA ALA A 210 24.37 -11.12 -11.04
C ALA A 210 25.19 -9.93 -10.48
N GLN A 211 26.17 -10.21 -9.65
CA GLN A 211 27.04 -9.18 -9.07
C GLN A 211 27.85 -8.44 -10.14
N ASN A 212 28.40 -9.16 -11.10
CA ASN A 212 29.16 -8.58 -12.22
C ASN A 212 28.27 -7.65 -13.07
N GLN A 213 27.06 -8.09 -13.42
CA GLN A 213 26.14 -7.27 -14.18
C GLN A 213 25.69 -6.03 -13.40
N LEU A 214 25.33 -6.16 -12.11
CA LEU A 214 24.96 -5.04 -11.26
C LEU A 214 26.09 -4.03 -11.11
N SER A 215 27.33 -4.50 -10.97
CA SER A 215 28.52 -3.62 -10.96
C SER A 215 28.65 -2.86 -12.29
N ALA A 216 28.44 -3.50 -13.42
CA ALA A 216 28.49 -2.85 -14.73
C ALA A 216 27.35 -1.82 -14.91
N LEU A 217 26.14 -2.08 -14.41
CA LEU A 217 25.04 -1.13 -14.40
C LEU A 217 25.35 0.11 -13.53
N LYS A 218 25.94 -0.11 -12.34
CA LYS A 218 26.40 0.98 -11.45
C LYS A 218 27.49 1.82 -12.10
N ASN A 219 28.46 1.19 -12.79
CA ASN A 219 29.52 1.89 -13.50
C ASN A 219 28.95 2.81 -14.60
N PHE A 220 27.95 2.35 -15.34
CA PHE A 220 27.24 3.19 -16.28
C PHE A 220 26.59 4.39 -15.59
N SER A 221 25.74 4.15 -14.58
CA SER A 221 25.04 5.21 -13.87
C SER A 221 25.98 6.24 -13.27
N SER A 222 27.11 5.80 -12.69
CA SER A 222 28.13 6.69 -12.13
C SER A 222 28.81 7.55 -13.22
N SER A 223 29.13 6.96 -14.36
CA SER A 223 29.75 7.65 -15.50
C SER A 223 28.79 8.63 -16.18
N ALA A 224 27.48 8.34 -16.16
CA ALA A 224 26.43 9.14 -16.76
C ALA A 224 25.91 10.28 -15.84
N GLY A 225 26.61 10.59 -14.74
CA GLY A 225 26.27 11.73 -13.84
C GLY A 225 25.75 11.33 -12.47
N GLY A 226 25.87 10.06 -12.08
CA GLY A 226 25.49 9.54 -10.76
C GLY A 226 23.99 9.19 -10.60
N ASN A 227 23.64 8.70 -9.41
CA ASN A 227 22.31 8.13 -9.13
C ASN A 227 21.23 9.15 -8.73
N SER A 228 21.27 10.39 -9.22
CA SER A 228 20.30 11.42 -8.84
C SER A 228 18.94 11.19 -9.50
N CYS A 229 17.88 11.22 -8.68
CA CYS A 229 16.53 11.32 -9.21
C CYS A 229 16.33 12.65 -9.95
N LEU A 230 15.45 12.66 -10.94
CA LEU A 230 15.01 13.90 -11.56
C LEU A 230 14.19 14.73 -10.56
N SER A 231 14.17 16.04 -10.74
CA SER A 231 13.35 16.95 -9.91
C SER A 231 11.86 16.87 -10.25
N THR A 232 11.54 16.48 -11.48
CA THR A 232 10.18 16.36 -12.00
C THR A 232 10.00 15.05 -12.75
N THR A 233 8.77 14.55 -12.76
CA THR A 233 8.42 13.37 -13.58
C THR A 233 8.62 13.71 -15.07
N PRO A 234 9.42 12.92 -15.81
CA PRO A 234 9.65 13.14 -17.22
C PRO A 234 8.40 12.87 -18.05
N GLY A 235 8.35 13.42 -19.26
CA GLY A 235 7.30 13.13 -20.23
C GLY A 235 7.30 11.64 -20.63
N VAL A 236 6.17 11.19 -21.16
CA VAL A 236 5.95 9.78 -21.52
C VAL A 236 6.39 9.41 -22.94
N GLY A 237 7.03 10.31 -23.67
CA GLY A 237 7.37 10.15 -25.10
C GLY A 237 6.16 10.39 -26.03
N ASN A 238 6.44 10.51 -27.34
CA ASN A 238 5.41 10.77 -28.34
C ASN A 238 4.38 9.63 -28.49
N ASP A 239 4.80 8.42 -28.17
CA ASP A 239 3.98 7.19 -28.22
C ASP A 239 3.33 6.83 -26.86
N GLY A 240 3.61 7.62 -25.83
CA GLY A 240 3.06 7.43 -24.49
C GLY A 240 3.68 6.27 -23.70
N ASN A 241 4.75 5.61 -24.16
CA ASN A 241 5.24 4.35 -23.58
C ASN A 241 6.52 4.48 -22.74
N PHE A 242 7.09 5.68 -22.62
CA PHE A 242 8.34 5.87 -21.89
C PHE A 242 8.18 5.78 -20.37
N TYR A 243 9.20 5.19 -19.73
CA TYR A 243 9.45 5.22 -18.29
C TYR A 243 10.92 5.48 -17.98
N SER A 244 11.21 6.55 -17.21
CA SER A 244 12.57 6.81 -16.73
C SER A 244 12.87 6.02 -15.46
N GLN A 245 14.06 5.41 -15.35
CA GLN A 245 14.55 4.86 -14.08
C GLN A 245 14.79 5.97 -13.03
N ARG A 246 14.97 7.21 -13.46
CA ARG A 246 15.25 8.39 -12.62
C ARG A 246 14.00 9.16 -12.20
N ASP A 247 12.80 8.68 -12.53
CA ASP A 247 11.53 9.31 -12.14
C ASP A 247 11.43 9.43 -10.60
N PRO A 248 11.13 10.63 -10.05
CA PRO A 248 11.05 10.86 -8.61
C PRO A 248 10.02 9.98 -7.90
N GLY A 249 9.01 9.46 -8.61
CA GLY A 249 7.99 8.57 -8.07
C GLY A 249 8.55 7.20 -7.62
N TRP A 250 9.68 6.77 -8.19
CA TRP A 250 10.25 5.44 -7.88
C TRP A 250 11.76 5.34 -7.87
N CYS A 251 12.53 6.31 -8.32
CA CYS A 251 13.98 6.15 -8.48
C CYS A 251 14.70 5.77 -7.17
N SER A 252 14.22 6.22 -6.01
CA SER A 252 14.76 5.88 -4.69
C SER A 252 14.25 4.56 -4.12
N ARG A 253 13.32 3.89 -4.83
CA ARG A 253 12.73 2.62 -4.37
C ARG A 253 13.69 1.47 -4.62
N ARG A 254 13.76 0.54 -3.65
CA ARG A 254 14.57 -0.67 -3.74
C ARG A 254 13.98 -1.66 -4.74
N MET A 255 14.85 -2.47 -5.34
CA MET A 255 14.50 -3.52 -6.29
C MET A 255 14.46 -4.88 -5.57
N GLY A 256 13.29 -5.48 -5.47
CA GLY A 256 13.08 -6.74 -4.75
C GLY A 256 13.56 -6.65 -3.30
N ASN A 257 14.34 -7.63 -2.89
CA ASN A 257 14.93 -7.72 -1.55
C ASN A 257 16.36 -7.16 -1.48
N SER A 258 16.81 -6.43 -2.52
CA SER A 258 18.19 -5.90 -2.58
C SER A 258 18.33 -4.54 -1.88
N GLY A 259 19.57 -4.11 -1.66
CA GLY A 259 19.90 -2.75 -1.25
C GLY A 259 19.91 -1.72 -2.39
N ASP A 260 19.87 -2.19 -3.66
CA ASP A 260 19.98 -1.34 -4.84
C ASP A 260 18.64 -0.71 -5.21
N THR A 261 18.69 0.52 -5.75
CA THR A 261 17.50 1.29 -6.12
C THR A 261 17.24 1.26 -7.63
N ILE A 262 16.00 1.58 -8.04
CA ILE A 262 15.64 1.71 -9.45
C ILE A 262 16.50 2.76 -10.13
N GLY A 263 16.74 3.91 -9.51
CA GLY A 263 17.61 4.95 -10.05
C GLY A 263 19.04 4.48 -10.31
N ALA A 264 19.57 3.60 -9.46
CA ALA A 264 20.94 3.11 -9.58
C ALA A 264 21.15 2.06 -10.68
N VAL A 265 20.24 1.08 -10.78
CA VAL A 265 20.45 -0.10 -11.65
C VAL A 265 19.18 -0.51 -12.42
N GLY A 266 18.14 0.31 -12.44
CA GLY A 266 16.80 -0.02 -12.93
C GLY A 266 16.59 0.12 -14.44
N CYS A 267 17.62 0.38 -15.26
CA CYS A 267 17.45 0.57 -16.70
C CYS A 267 16.76 -0.64 -17.36
N TYR A 268 17.13 -1.86 -16.98
CA TYR A 268 16.52 -3.07 -17.53
C TYR A 268 15.04 -3.21 -17.19
N ILE A 269 14.67 -3.05 -15.93
CA ILE A 269 13.26 -3.16 -15.52
C ILE A 269 12.40 -2.02 -16.08
N SER A 270 12.98 -0.82 -16.24
CA SER A 270 12.29 0.29 -16.91
C SER A 270 12.07 -0.02 -18.39
N SER A 271 13.07 -0.61 -19.06
CA SER A 271 12.94 -1.09 -20.45
C SER A 271 11.87 -2.18 -20.60
N ILE A 272 11.84 -3.15 -19.69
CA ILE A 272 10.79 -4.21 -19.68
C ILE A 272 9.40 -3.55 -19.50
N SER A 273 9.26 -2.63 -18.58
CA SER A 273 7.99 -1.94 -18.31
C SER A 273 7.51 -1.12 -19.51
N MET A 274 8.41 -0.50 -20.27
CA MET A 274 8.07 0.19 -21.53
C MET A 274 7.53 -0.78 -22.57
N VAL A 275 8.19 -1.93 -22.77
CA VAL A 275 7.70 -2.97 -23.69
C VAL A 275 6.37 -3.54 -23.23
N TYR A 276 6.19 -3.76 -21.93
CA TYR A 276 4.92 -4.21 -21.36
C TYR A 276 3.80 -3.19 -21.60
N LYS A 277 4.09 -1.90 -21.43
CA LYS A 277 3.12 -0.83 -21.72
C LYS A 277 2.71 -0.81 -23.18
N LYS A 278 3.68 -0.98 -24.10
CA LYS A 278 3.42 -1.09 -25.55
C LYS A 278 2.44 -2.22 -25.90
N ILE A 279 2.47 -3.32 -25.16
CA ILE A 279 1.57 -4.46 -25.38
C ILE A 279 0.31 -4.43 -24.50
N GLY A 280 0.02 -3.28 -23.86
CA GLY A 280 -1.22 -3.04 -23.09
C GLY A 280 -1.17 -3.45 -21.62
N SER A 281 0.00 -3.69 -21.05
CA SER A 281 0.16 -3.99 -19.62
C SER A 281 0.48 -2.73 -18.80
N ASN A 282 -0.11 -2.61 -17.62
CA ASN A 282 0.10 -1.46 -16.72
C ASN A 282 1.22 -1.68 -15.68
N ILE A 283 2.16 -2.60 -15.92
CA ILE A 283 3.28 -2.87 -15.01
C ILE A 283 4.32 -1.76 -15.15
N THR A 284 4.35 -0.85 -14.19
CA THR A 284 5.36 0.21 -14.08
C THR A 284 6.68 -0.33 -13.52
N PRO A 285 7.82 0.42 -13.64
CA PRO A 285 9.08 0.05 -12.98
C PRO A 285 8.92 -0.18 -11.47
N LEU A 286 8.06 0.59 -10.79
CA LEU A 286 7.77 0.43 -9.38
C LEU A 286 7.07 -0.91 -9.10
N ILE A 287 6.00 -1.22 -9.84
CA ILE A 287 5.26 -2.49 -9.67
C ILE A 287 6.19 -3.68 -9.93
N TYR A 288 7.01 -3.61 -11.00
CA TYR A 288 7.99 -4.65 -11.32
C TYR A 288 9.02 -4.84 -10.18
N ALA A 289 9.54 -3.73 -9.63
CA ALA A 289 10.53 -3.75 -8.57
C ALA A 289 9.99 -4.28 -7.23
N GLN A 290 8.70 -4.13 -6.96
CA GLN A 290 8.06 -4.61 -5.73
C GLN A 290 7.87 -6.13 -5.69
N ASP A 291 7.84 -6.80 -6.84
CA ASP A 291 7.75 -8.25 -6.90
C ASP A 291 9.13 -8.89 -6.82
N SER A 292 9.49 -9.41 -5.63
CA SER A 292 10.78 -10.03 -5.37
C SER A 292 11.05 -11.28 -6.22
N SER A 293 10.01 -11.91 -6.79
CA SER A 293 10.17 -13.07 -7.70
C SER A 293 10.79 -12.69 -9.05
N ASN A 294 10.83 -11.41 -9.39
CA ASN A 294 11.49 -10.92 -10.60
C ASN A 294 13.01 -10.87 -10.48
N PHE A 295 13.58 -11.10 -9.29
CA PHE A 295 15.00 -10.93 -9.03
C PHE A 295 15.66 -12.21 -8.52
N PHE A 296 16.97 -12.32 -8.76
CA PHE A 296 17.77 -13.44 -8.26
C PHE A 296 18.19 -13.20 -6.83
N SER A 297 17.71 -14.03 -5.91
CA SER A 297 18.08 -14.00 -4.49
C SER A 297 17.83 -12.60 -3.87
N THR A 298 18.78 -12.09 -3.12
CA THR A 298 18.78 -10.73 -2.54
C THR A 298 19.41 -9.68 -3.44
N THR A 299 19.60 -9.97 -4.72
CA THR A 299 20.21 -9.03 -5.67
C THR A 299 19.14 -8.23 -6.43
N ALA A 300 19.53 -7.11 -7.04
CA ALA A 300 18.69 -6.39 -8.00
C ALA A 300 18.80 -6.95 -9.42
N TYR A 301 19.44 -8.10 -9.60
CA TYR A 301 19.56 -8.78 -10.90
C TYR A 301 18.21 -9.36 -11.32
N ALA A 302 17.58 -8.74 -12.32
CA ALA A 302 16.32 -9.23 -12.85
C ALA A 302 16.57 -10.55 -13.62
N VAL A 303 15.90 -11.61 -13.16
CA VAL A 303 15.88 -12.89 -13.90
C VAL A 303 15.05 -12.74 -15.16
N ASN A 304 15.08 -13.75 -16.03
CA ASN A 304 14.29 -13.72 -17.26
C ASN A 304 12.85 -13.31 -16.97
N PRO A 305 12.35 -12.24 -17.61
CA PRO A 305 11.00 -11.76 -17.37
C PRO A 305 9.97 -12.85 -17.66
N SER A 306 8.89 -12.82 -16.89
CA SER A 306 7.67 -13.59 -17.20
C SER A 306 6.69 -12.62 -17.84
N PRO A 307 6.60 -12.56 -19.19
CA PRO A 307 5.73 -11.61 -19.86
C PRO A 307 4.24 -11.93 -19.61
N PRO A 308 3.33 -10.98 -19.86
CA PRO A 308 1.90 -11.22 -19.80
C PRO A 308 1.47 -12.43 -20.62
N SER A 309 0.34 -13.05 -20.26
CA SER A 309 -0.20 -14.24 -20.93
C SER A 309 -0.27 -14.06 -22.45
N GLY A 310 0.16 -15.05 -23.18
CA GLY A 310 0.21 -15.03 -24.65
C GLY A 310 1.49 -14.43 -25.25
N TYR A 311 2.45 -14.00 -24.42
CA TYR A 311 3.75 -13.49 -24.86
C TYR A 311 4.89 -14.36 -24.35
N VAL A 312 5.97 -14.42 -25.14
CA VAL A 312 7.19 -15.19 -24.84
C VAL A 312 8.40 -14.25 -24.82
N TYR A 313 9.27 -14.43 -23.83
CA TYR A 313 10.55 -13.73 -23.72
C TYR A 313 11.66 -14.53 -24.40
N ARG A 314 12.50 -13.85 -25.22
CA ARG A 314 13.69 -14.43 -25.84
C ARG A 314 14.88 -13.47 -25.75
N LYS A 315 16.05 -14.02 -25.46
CA LYS A 315 17.34 -13.34 -25.61
C LYS A 315 18.01 -13.84 -26.89
N VAL A 316 18.39 -12.90 -27.75
CA VAL A 316 19.03 -13.22 -29.04
C VAL A 316 20.26 -12.34 -29.28
N VAL A 317 21.18 -12.78 -30.13
CA VAL A 317 22.30 -11.95 -30.56
C VAL A 317 21.78 -10.82 -31.46
N TYR A 318 22.44 -9.66 -31.39
CA TYR A 318 22.08 -8.52 -32.22
C TYR A 318 22.25 -8.83 -33.72
N SER A 319 21.23 -8.48 -34.48
CA SER A 319 21.33 -8.24 -35.92
C SER A 319 20.33 -7.16 -36.32
N SER A 320 20.68 -6.28 -37.25
CA SER A 320 19.77 -5.26 -37.74
C SER A 320 18.48 -5.85 -38.33
N SER A 321 18.59 -6.97 -39.06
CA SER A 321 17.42 -7.68 -39.59
C SER A 321 16.46 -8.16 -38.52
N THR A 322 16.95 -8.61 -37.36
CA THR A 322 16.08 -8.96 -36.22
C THR A 322 15.29 -7.77 -35.75
N VAL A 323 15.96 -6.61 -35.56
CA VAL A 323 15.29 -5.39 -35.11
C VAL A 323 14.26 -4.92 -36.14
N ASP A 324 14.62 -4.91 -37.43
CA ASP A 324 13.75 -4.48 -38.55
C ASP A 324 12.49 -5.37 -38.63
N ASN A 325 12.64 -6.69 -38.40
CA ASN A 325 11.51 -7.63 -38.37
C ASN A 325 10.57 -7.38 -37.17
N GLU A 326 11.13 -7.08 -36.01
CA GLU A 326 10.31 -6.76 -34.84
C GLU A 326 9.53 -5.44 -35.05
N PHE A 327 10.17 -4.42 -35.64
CA PHE A 327 9.49 -3.15 -35.98
C PHE A 327 8.39 -3.36 -37.03
N SER A 328 8.64 -4.18 -38.04
CA SER A 328 7.63 -4.54 -39.06
C SER A 328 6.42 -5.24 -38.44
N ALA A 329 6.61 -5.90 -37.30
CA ALA A 329 5.55 -6.52 -36.52
C ALA A 329 4.97 -5.59 -35.42
N GLY A 330 5.34 -4.30 -35.43
CA GLY A 330 4.85 -3.30 -34.46
C GLY A 330 5.39 -3.45 -33.05
N ARG A 331 6.46 -4.20 -32.84
CA ARG A 331 7.02 -4.52 -31.52
C ARG A 331 8.28 -3.72 -31.22
N TYR A 332 8.48 -3.41 -29.95
CA TYR A 332 9.70 -2.81 -29.42
C TYR A 332 10.76 -3.85 -29.13
N VAL A 333 12.03 -3.42 -29.12
CA VAL A 333 13.19 -4.28 -28.87
C VAL A 333 14.03 -3.69 -27.74
N ILE A 334 14.29 -4.45 -26.69
CA ILE A 334 15.23 -4.05 -25.65
C ILE A 334 16.65 -4.40 -26.12
N ALA A 335 17.52 -3.40 -26.23
CA ALA A 335 18.92 -3.54 -26.56
C ALA A 335 19.79 -3.50 -25.29
N GLU A 336 20.63 -4.52 -25.10
CA GLU A 336 21.67 -4.59 -24.09
C GLU A 336 22.95 -3.96 -24.64
N LEU A 337 23.42 -2.89 -24.03
CA LEU A 337 24.60 -2.14 -24.45
C LEU A 337 25.78 -2.41 -23.52
N LYS A 338 27.00 -2.54 -24.09
CA LYS A 338 28.25 -2.58 -23.33
C LYS A 338 29.11 -1.39 -23.67
N MET A 339 29.59 -0.68 -22.67
CA MET A 339 30.42 0.52 -22.80
C MET A 339 31.60 0.44 -21.82
N GLY A 340 32.74 -0.08 -22.30
CA GLY A 340 33.89 -0.35 -21.43
C GLY A 340 33.51 -1.30 -20.28
N SER A 341 33.61 -0.83 -19.05
CA SER A 341 33.18 -1.56 -17.85
C SER A 341 31.69 -1.36 -17.52
N GLY A 342 31.01 -0.47 -18.25
CA GLY A 342 29.59 -0.17 -18.03
C GLY A 342 28.66 -1.03 -18.90
N GLN A 343 27.43 -1.20 -18.43
CA GLN A 343 26.32 -1.85 -19.13
C GLN A 343 25.07 -1.00 -19.01
N HIS A 344 24.26 -0.95 -20.06
CA HIS A 344 22.99 -0.23 -20.07
C HIS A 344 21.94 -0.96 -20.90
N PHE A 345 20.66 -0.66 -20.65
CA PHE A 345 19.54 -1.18 -21.43
C PHE A 345 18.68 -0.03 -21.91
N VAL A 346 18.39 -0.05 -23.22
CA VAL A 346 17.49 0.92 -23.87
C VAL A 346 16.42 0.18 -24.67
N VAL A 347 15.36 0.86 -25.04
CA VAL A 347 14.29 0.33 -25.87
C VAL A 347 14.35 0.96 -27.25
N LEU A 348 14.66 0.17 -28.27
CA LEU A 348 14.55 0.58 -29.67
C LEU A 348 13.08 0.56 -30.06
N ILE A 349 12.56 1.66 -30.63
CA ILE A 349 11.13 1.87 -30.86
C ILE A 349 10.72 1.97 -32.33
N SER A 350 11.65 2.41 -33.19
CA SER A 350 11.44 2.53 -34.64
C SER A 350 12.77 2.70 -35.37
N GLY A 351 12.73 2.74 -36.69
CA GLY A 351 13.91 2.94 -37.56
C GLY A 351 14.26 1.68 -38.39
N SER A 352 15.43 1.69 -38.98
CA SER A 352 15.93 0.52 -39.76
C SER A 352 17.43 0.55 -39.94
N LYS A 353 18.04 -0.62 -40.20
CA LYS A 353 19.44 -0.79 -40.65
C LYS A 353 20.46 -0.06 -39.71
N GLY A 354 20.22 -0.04 -38.42
CA GLY A 354 21.10 0.61 -37.42
C GLY A 354 20.77 2.07 -37.10
N ASN A 355 19.92 2.70 -37.90
CA ASN A 355 19.41 4.06 -37.62
C ASN A 355 18.09 3.93 -36.85
N TYR A 356 18.18 3.88 -35.53
CA TYR A 356 17.04 3.63 -34.68
C TYR A 356 16.66 4.86 -33.87
N LYS A 357 15.37 5.03 -33.56
CA LYS A 357 14.86 5.83 -32.44
C LYS A 357 14.79 4.95 -31.23
N MET A 358 15.01 5.54 -30.03
CA MET A 358 14.99 4.81 -28.80
C MET A 358 14.30 5.57 -27.68
N HIS A 359 13.82 4.83 -26.70
CA HIS A 359 13.57 5.31 -25.35
C HIS A 359 14.73 4.86 -24.46
N ASP A 360 15.39 5.83 -23.84
CA ASP A 360 16.49 5.56 -22.91
C ASP A 360 16.03 5.85 -21.48
N PRO A 361 15.98 4.84 -20.58
CA PRO A 361 15.58 5.03 -19.19
C PRO A 361 16.38 6.08 -18.43
N TRP A 362 17.59 6.40 -18.90
CA TRP A 362 18.48 7.40 -18.28
C TRP A 362 18.35 8.78 -18.90
N TYR A 363 18.46 8.86 -20.24
CA TYR A 363 18.54 10.13 -20.96
C TYR A 363 17.19 10.68 -21.40
N GLY A 364 16.19 9.84 -21.68
CA GLY A 364 14.85 10.33 -22.06
C GLY A 364 14.18 9.57 -23.21
N PRO A 365 12.99 10.03 -23.60
CA PRO A 365 12.23 9.43 -24.70
C PRO A 365 12.66 9.96 -26.08
N ASP A 366 12.28 9.22 -27.13
CA ASP A 366 12.30 9.61 -28.55
C ASP A 366 13.67 10.06 -29.10
N LEU A 367 14.76 9.55 -28.52
CA LEU A 367 16.12 9.91 -28.88
C LEU A 367 16.61 9.17 -30.13
N ASP A 368 17.54 9.77 -30.88
CA ASP A 368 18.30 9.08 -31.93
C ASP A 368 19.36 8.18 -31.28
N PHE A 369 19.33 6.88 -31.57
CA PHE A 369 20.25 5.91 -31.00
C PHE A 369 21.71 6.27 -31.29
N THR A 370 22.01 6.65 -32.53
CA THR A 370 23.37 6.95 -33.02
C THR A 370 23.96 8.25 -32.45
N THR A 371 23.17 9.10 -31.81
CA THR A 371 23.69 10.31 -31.13
C THR A 371 24.25 9.98 -29.74
N HIS A 372 23.87 8.84 -29.17
CA HIS A 372 24.29 8.42 -27.82
C HIS A 372 25.16 7.17 -27.87
N TYR A 373 24.90 6.25 -28.82
CA TYR A 373 25.51 4.92 -28.87
C TYR A 373 25.86 4.50 -30.29
N SER A 374 26.72 3.48 -30.40
CA SER A 374 27.00 2.76 -31.66
C SER A 374 26.32 1.38 -31.64
N THR A 375 25.89 0.92 -32.81
CA THR A 375 25.36 -0.45 -32.95
C THR A 375 26.37 -1.55 -32.58
N SER A 376 27.68 -1.25 -32.68
CA SER A 376 28.76 -2.16 -32.22
C SER A 376 28.76 -2.35 -30.67
N GLN A 377 28.10 -1.49 -29.92
CA GLN A 377 27.94 -1.64 -28.48
C GLN A 377 26.78 -2.55 -28.10
N ILE A 378 25.89 -2.88 -29.03
CA ILE A 378 24.76 -3.78 -28.78
C ILE A 378 25.27 -5.22 -28.66
N GLN A 379 25.22 -5.78 -27.45
CA GLN A 379 25.63 -7.18 -27.21
C GLN A 379 24.55 -8.19 -27.52
N SER A 380 23.33 -7.87 -27.13
CA SER A 380 22.19 -8.76 -27.34
C SER A 380 20.88 -7.99 -27.31
N LEU A 381 19.84 -8.62 -27.80
CA LEU A 381 18.48 -8.13 -27.78
C LEU A 381 17.62 -8.97 -26.86
N ARG A 382 16.60 -8.32 -26.27
CA ARG A 382 15.53 -8.98 -25.53
C ARG A 382 14.23 -8.70 -26.27
N LEU A 383 13.58 -9.78 -26.68
CA LEU A 383 12.35 -9.77 -27.46
C LEU A 383 11.20 -10.28 -26.59
N ILE A 384 10.05 -9.63 -26.71
CA ILE A 384 8.79 -10.05 -26.09
C ILE A 384 7.79 -10.16 -27.22
N THR A 385 7.51 -11.39 -27.64
CA THR A 385 6.72 -11.73 -28.84
C THR A 385 5.51 -12.58 -28.47
N LYS A 386 4.46 -12.54 -29.30
CA LYS A 386 3.38 -13.53 -29.22
C LYS A 386 3.82 -14.87 -29.71
#